data_8dacd9b6cb62bc87c4994bd83a63d2fc
#
_entry.id   8dacd9b6cb62bc87c4994bd83a63d2fc
#
_cell.length_a   1.000
_cell.length_b   1.000
_cell.length_c   1.000
_cell.angle_alpha   90.00
_cell.angle_beta   90.00
_cell.angle_gamma   90.00
#
_symmetry.space_group_name_H-M   'P 1'
#
loop_
_entity.id
_entity.type
_entity.pdbx_description
1 polymer ?
#
loop_
_entity_poly.entity_id
_entity_poly.type
_entity_poly.pdbx_seq_one_letter_code
_entity_poly.pdbx_strand_id
1 'polypeptide(L)'
;RPTELCLATIDEIKKQARENGFNSFHFSLSGGEPTFHPGYLDILKYLADDVPNTNYTSIHMTSNCSRPIKWFETYVDYAKPFHRASITASLHTEHVNTSKKMQDLADKLVLCQEHDVQVTINMVMVPEKFNEYYDNALFFHQQGINVTLKPQSDPTASKVVDGYSKEMLDKLYNGMPQRAYTESKRKYVERPKPRFAMPHDTEERNDVSV
;
A
#
# COMPACT_ATOMS: atom_id res chain seq x y z
N ARG A 1 12.46 -16.73 7.53
CA ARG A 1 11.76 -17.83 8.25
C ARG A 1 11.23 -18.82 7.22
N PRO A 2 11.16 -20.14 7.51
CA PRO A 2 10.49 -21.12 6.64
C PRO A 2 9.00 -20.78 6.46
N THR A 3 8.45 -21.10 5.28
CA THR A 3 7.03 -20.85 4.95
C THR A 3 6.10 -21.59 5.93
N GLU A 4 6.43 -22.82 6.28
CA GLU A 4 5.66 -23.66 7.20
C GLU A 4 5.53 -23.01 8.59
N LEU A 5 6.59 -22.37 9.07
CA LEU A 5 6.55 -21.66 10.34
C LEU A 5 5.66 -20.42 10.27
N CYS A 6 5.67 -19.71 9.13
CA CYS A 6 4.76 -18.58 8.91
C CYS A 6 3.30 -19.03 8.92
N LEU A 7 2.99 -20.14 8.22
CA LEU A 7 1.63 -20.70 8.17
C LEU A 7 1.16 -21.17 9.55
N ALA A 8 1.99 -21.92 10.29
CA ALA A 8 1.67 -22.37 11.64
C ALA A 8 1.44 -21.18 12.60
N THR A 9 2.21 -20.10 12.46
CA THR A 9 2.01 -18.87 13.25
C THR A 9 0.67 -18.20 12.92
N ILE A 10 0.30 -18.14 11.64
CA ILE A 10 -0.98 -17.59 11.18
C ILE A 10 -2.13 -18.40 11.75
N ASP A 11 -2.04 -19.74 11.71
CA ASP A 11 -3.07 -20.64 12.25
C ASP A 11 -3.27 -20.44 13.75
N GLU A 12 -2.19 -20.36 14.50
CA GLU A 12 -2.29 -20.13 15.95
C GLU A 12 -2.92 -18.76 16.27
N ILE A 13 -2.54 -17.70 15.53
CA ILE A 13 -3.15 -16.37 15.69
C ILE A 13 -4.66 -16.44 15.37
N LYS A 14 -5.05 -17.06 14.26
CA LYS A 14 -6.47 -17.18 13.87
C LYS A 14 -7.26 -18.00 14.89
N LYS A 15 -6.69 -19.10 15.38
CA LYS A 15 -7.31 -19.95 16.40
C LYS A 15 -7.57 -19.16 17.68
N GLN A 16 -6.55 -18.50 18.23
CA GLN A 16 -6.69 -17.69 19.45
C GLN A 16 -7.70 -16.56 19.27
N ALA A 17 -7.69 -15.89 18.11
CA ALA A 17 -8.66 -14.83 17.83
C ALA A 17 -10.09 -15.38 17.82
N ARG A 18 -10.35 -16.52 17.16
CA ARG A 18 -11.68 -17.13 17.09
C ARG A 18 -12.16 -17.62 18.45
N GLU A 19 -11.28 -18.20 19.28
CA GLU A 19 -11.59 -18.60 20.65
C GLU A 19 -12.02 -17.39 21.52
N ASN A 20 -11.57 -16.18 21.17
CA ASN A 20 -11.98 -14.93 21.81
C ASN A 20 -13.12 -14.20 21.07
N GLY A 21 -13.79 -14.84 20.13
CA GLY A 21 -14.95 -14.30 19.41
C GLY A 21 -14.61 -13.37 18.23
N PHE A 22 -13.33 -13.25 17.86
CA PHE A 22 -12.92 -12.46 16.70
C PHE A 22 -12.80 -13.31 15.45
N ASN A 23 -13.46 -12.89 14.36
CA ASN A 23 -13.37 -13.54 13.05
C ASN A 23 -13.18 -12.53 11.91
N SER A 24 -12.54 -11.40 12.22
CA SER A 24 -12.12 -10.37 11.24
C SER A 24 -10.63 -10.14 11.38
N PHE A 25 -9.91 -10.10 10.24
CA PHE A 25 -8.46 -10.08 10.25
C PHE A 25 -7.92 -8.98 9.33
N HIS A 26 -6.84 -8.35 9.77
CA HIS A 26 -5.99 -7.51 8.93
C HIS A 26 -4.57 -8.06 8.96
N PHE A 27 -4.08 -8.54 7.83
CA PHE A 27 -2.72 -9.02 7.70
C PHE A 27 -1.86 -7.96 7.03
N SER A 28 -0.85 -7.46 7.75
CA SER A 28 0.16 -6.57 7.20
C SER A 28 1.48 -7.33 7.03
N LEU A 29 1.81 -7.63 5.78
CA LEU A 29 3.04 -8.33 5.43
C LEU A 29 4.14 -7.29 5.18
N SER A 30 5.04 -7.16 6.15
CA SER A 30 6.10 -6.17 6.18
C SER A 30 7.41 -6.74 6.71
N GLY A 31 8.47 -5.96 6.68
CA GLY A 31 9.80 -6.29 7.16
C GLY A 31 10.79 -6.53 6.02
N GLY A 32 11.94 -5.85 6.00
CA GLY A 32 12.86 -5.84 4.88
C GLY A 32 12.14 -5.62 3.55
N GLU A 33 12.30 -6.54 2.61
CA GLU A 33 11.47 -6.63 1.41
C GLU A 33 10.65 -7.94 1.46
N PRO A 34 9.36 -7.90 1.80
CA PRO A 34 8.57 -9.10 2.04
C PRO A 34 8.43 -9.98 0.79
N THR A 35 8.46 -9.39 -0.40
CA THR A 35 8.33 -10.14 -1.66
C THR A 35 9.54 -11.02 -1.97
N PHE A 36 10.66 -10.84 -1.28
CA PHE A 36 11.82 -11.73 -1.38
C PHE A 36 11.66 -13.06 -0.61
N HIS A 37 10.67 -13.13 0.27
CA HIS A 37 10.34 -14.41 0.90
C HIS A 37 9.85 -15.39 -0.16
N PRO A 38 10.49 -16.58 -0.32
CA PRO A 38 10.17 -17.51 -1.41
C PRO A 38 8.72 -17.99 -1.37
N GLY A 39 8.15 -18.18 -0.19
CA GLY A 39 6.76 -18.61 0.00
C GLY A 39 5.76 -17.46 0.18
N TYR A 40 6.07 -16.23 -0.25
CA TYR A 40 5.15 -15.11 -0.07
C TYR A 40 3.79 -15.36 -0.73
N LEU A 41 3.81 -15.81 -2.00
CA LEU A 41 2.58 -16.10 -2.74
C LEU A 41 1.82 -17.31 -2.18
N ASP A 42 2.53 -18.30 -1.62
CA ASP A 42 1.91 -19.44 -0.94
C ASP A 42 1.20 -18.99 0.34
N ILE A 43 1.83 -18.10 1.12
CA ILE A 43 1.20 -17.50 2.31
C ILE A 43 -0.02 -16.67 1.91
N LEU A 44 0.08 -15.86 0.86
CA LEU A 44 -1.04 -15.06 0.36
C LEU A 44 -2.21 -15.96 -0.06
N LYS A 45 -1.92 -17.00 -0.85
CA LYS A 45 -2.93 -17.97 -1.27
C LYS A 45 -3.59 -18.66 -0.09
N TYR A 46 -2.80 -19.11 0.88
CA TYR A 46 -3.29 -19.74 2.11
C TYR A 46 -4.25 -18.84 2.90
N LEU A 47 -3.93 -17.55 2.99
CA LEU A 47 -4.81 -16.55 3.61
C LEU A 47 -6.08 -16.33 2.79
N ALA A 48 -5.96 -16.30 1.47
CA ALA A 48 -7.08 -16.12 0.53
C ALA A 48 -8.09 -17.29 0.61
N ASP A 49 -7.60 -18.51 0.71
CA ASP A 49 -8.42 -19.72 0.80
C ASP A 49 -9.31 -19.74 2.08
N ASP A 50 -8.92 -19.04 3.14
CA ASP A 50 -9.69 -18.93 4.39
C ASP A 50 -10.66 -17.72 4.44
N VAL A 51 -10.60 -16.80 3.49
CA VAL A 51 -11.46 -15.60 3.47
C VAL A 51 -12.96 -15.97 3.57
N PRO A 52 -13.49 -17.00 2.88
CA PRO A 52 -14.89 -17.39 2.98
C PRO A 52 -15.34 -17.78 4.40
N ASN A 53 -14.41 -18.16 5.26
CA ASN A 53 -14.66 -18.59 6.65
C ASN A 53 -14.54 -17.42 7.64
N THR A 54 -14.40 -16.19 7.16
CA THR A 54 -14.21 -14.98 7.98
C THR A 54 -15.32 -13.97 7.75
N ASN A 55 -15.58 -13.12 8.74
CA ASN A 55 -16.49 -11.99 8.58
C ASN A 55 -15.89 -10.89 7.71
N TYR A 56 -14.59 -10.65 7.86
CA TYR A 56 -13.83 -9.68 7.08
C TYR A 56 -12.35 -10.04 7.10
N THR A 57 -11.70 -10.02 5.94
CA THR A 57 -10.25 -10.17 5.88
C THR A 57 -9.66 -9.18 4.89
N SER A 58 -8.63 -8.47 5.32
CA SER A 58 -7.86 -7.56 4.49
C SER A 58 -6.38 -7.88 4.52
N ILE A 59 -5.71 -7.56 3.43
CA ILE A 59 -4.27 -7.76 3.25
C ILE A 59 -3.58 -6.45 2.88
N HIS A 60 -2.45 -6.18 3.49
CA HIS A 60 -1.58 -5.06 3.15
C HIS A 60 -0.15 -5.53 2.94
N MET A 61 0.51 -4.94 1.95
CA MET A 61 1.93 -5.15 1.68
C MET A 61 2.66 -3.81 1.56
N THR A 62 3.80 -3.68 2.24
CA THR A 62 4.78 -2.62 1.95
C THR A 62 5.95 -3.24 1.21
N SER A 63 6.26 -2.74 0.00
CA SER A 63 7.27 -3.33 -0.89
C SER A 63 7.95 -2.28 -1.75
N ASN A 64 9.19 -2.55 -2.15
CA ASN A 64 9.89 -1.77 -3.18
C ASN A 64 9.42 -2.13 -4.61
N CYS A 65 8.51 -3.08 -4.77
CA CYS A 65 7.93 -3.55 -6.02
C CYS A 65 8.97 -4.01 -7.07
N SER A 66 10.10 -4.54 -6.63
CA SER A 66 11.19 -4.98 -7.52
C SER A 66 10.91 -6.29 -8.27
N ARG A 67 9.90 -7.05 -7.88
CA ARG A 67 9.50 -8.27 -8.59
C ARG A 67 9.03 -7.97 -10.02
N PRO A 68 9.21 -8.92 -10.97
CA PRO A 68 8.73 -8.75 -12.33
C PRO A 68 7.20 -8.70 -12.38
N ILE A 69 6.64 -8.09 -13.45
CA ILE A 69 5.19 -7.93 -13.61
C ILE A 69 4.42 -9.24 -13.51
N LYS A 70 4.97 -10.34 -14.01
CA LYS A 70 4.37 -11.68 -13.91
C LYS A 70 4.12 -12.14 -12.46
N TRP A 71 4.95 -11.70 -11.53
CA TRP A 71 4.72 -11.96 -10.11
C TRP A 71 3.50 -11.19 -9.60
N PHE A 72 3.32 -9.95 -10.06
CA PHE A 72 2.14 -9.13 -9.71
C PHE A 72 0.85 -9.67 -10.33
N GLU A 73 0.91 -10.26 -11.53
CA GLU A 73 -0.24 -10.97 -12.11
C GLU A 73 -0.72 -12.10 -11.18
N THR A 74 0.20 -12.90 -10.66
CA THR A 74 -0.14 -13.94 -9.67
C THR A 74 -0.62 -13.34 -8.35
N TYR A 75 0.02 -12.26 -7.88
CA TYR A 75 -0.37 -11.57 -6.66
C TYR A 75 -1.81 -11.06 -6.72
N VAL A 76 -2.20 -10.39 -7.80
CA VAL A 76 -3.57 -9.86 -7.93
C VAL A 76 -4.60 -10.97 -8.02
N ASP A 77 -4.28 -12.12 -8.65
CA ASP A 77 -5.17 -13.26 -8.68
C ASP A 77 -5.44 -13.83 -7.27
N TYR A 78 -4.40 -13.95 -6.45
CA TYR A 78 -4.55 -14.41 -5.07
C TYR A 78 -5.13 -13.34 -4.15
N ALA A 79 -5.05 -12.06 -4.51
CA ALA A 79 -5.62 -10.97 -3.74
C ALA A 79 -7.14 -10.78 -3.95
N LYS A 80 -7.72 -11.32 -5.02
CA LYS A 80 -9.15 -11.18 -5.36
C LYS A 80 -10.13 -11.59 -4.26
N PRO A 81 -9.92 -12.68 -3.49
CA PRO A 81 -10.86 -13.09 -2.46
C PRO A 81 -10.94 -12.13 -1.27
N PHE A 82 -9.90 -11.33 -1.02
CA PHE A 82 -9.88 -10.45 0.13
C PHE A 82 -10.91 -9.33 0.01
N HIS A 83 -11.55 -8.98 1.11
CA HIS A 83 -12.48 -7.85 1.18
C HIS A 83 -11.77 -6.52 0.88
N ARG A 84 -10.48 -6.45 1.18
CA ARG A 84 -9.61 -5.32 0.84
C ARG A 84 -8.18 -5.81 0.66
N ALA A 85 -7.57 -5.41 -0.44
CA ALA A 85 -6.14 -5.60 -0.69
C ALA A 85 -5.47 -4.23 -0.94
N SER A 86 -4.28 -4.04 -0.41
CA SER A 86 -3.56 -2.78 -0.59
C SER A 86 -2.04 -2.95 -0.62
N ILE A 87 -1.40 -2.08 -1.39
CA ILE A 87 0.06 -2.00 -1.52
C ILE A 87 0.52 -0.58 -1.20
N THR A 88 1.49 -0.46 -0.31
CA THR A 88 2.31 0.73 -0.19
C THR A 88 3.64 0.46 -0.89
N ALA A 89 3.85 1.10 -2.05
CA ALA A 89 5.12 1.04 -2.76
C ALA A 89 6.10 2.05 -2.17
N SER A 90 7.23 1.59 -1.65
CA SER A 90 8.32 2.45 -1.21
C SER A 90 9.18 2.80 -2.42
N LEU A 91 9.06 4.05 -2.90
CA LEU A 91 9.84 4.50 -4.04
C LEU A 91 11.22 4.98 -3.60
N HIS A 92 12.23 4.26 -4.06
CA HIS A 92 13.64 4.60 -3.91
C HIS A 92 14.17 5.12 -5.24
N THR A 93 14.24 6.45 -5.37
CA THR A 93 14.60 7.12 -6.63
C THR A 93 16.01 6.79 -7.10
N GLU A 94 16.93 6.44 -6.21
CA GLU A 94 18.25 5.96 -6.54
C GLU A 94 18.25 4.62 -7.34
N HIS A 95 17.20 3.82 -7.19
CA HIS A 95 17.03 2.55 -7.88
C HIS A 95 16.07 2.66 -9.07
N VAL A 96 15.06 3.53 -8.99
CA VAL A 96 14.07 3.78 -10.04
C VAL A 96 14.37 5.13 -10.70
N ASN A 97 15.52 5.19 -11.38
CA ASN A 97 16.16 6.42 -11.86
C ASN A 97 16.19 6.57 -13.40
N THR A 98 15.45 5.76 -14.12
CA THR A 98 15.30 5.87 -15.58
C THR A 98 13.83 5.81 -15.97
N SER A 99 13.46 6.48 -17.07
CA SER A 99 12.08 6.46 -17.58
C SER A 99 11.54 5.04 -17.78
N LYS A 100 12.39 4.11 -18.21
CA LYS A 100 12.02 2.70 -18.38
C LYS A 100 11.66 2.04 -17.04
N LYS A 101 12.45 2.25 -15.99
CA LYS A 101 12.21 1.69 -14.65
C LYS A 101 10.97 2.33 -14.00
N MET A 102 10.78 3.63 -14.22
CA MET A 102 9.60 4.34 -13.75
C MET A 102 8.33 3.80 -14.41
N GLN A 103 8.37 3.58 -15.74
CA GLN A 103 7.25 3.00 -16.47
C GLN A 103 6.97 1.55 -16.03
N ASP A 104 8.00 0.72 -15.88
CA ASP A 104 7.87 -0.65 -15.39
C ASP A 104 7.21 -0.71 -14.00
N LEU A 105 7.58 0.20 -13.09
CA LEU A 105 6.92 0.31 -11.81
C LEU A 105 5.47 0.79 -11.94
N ALA A 106 5.22 1.80 -12.77
CA ALA A 106 3.87 2.31 -13.01
C ALA A 106 2.95 1.22 -13.56
N ASP A 107 3.41 0.44 -14.54
CA ASP A 107 2.65 -0.64 -15.16
C ASP A 107 2.22 -1.70 -14.11
N LYS A 108 3.12 -2.08 -13.21
CA LYS A 108 2.82 -3.02 -12.10
C LYS A 108 1.76 -2.48 -11.16
N LEU A 109 1.86 -1.19 -10.80
CA LEU A 109 0.94 -0.56 -9.87
C LEU A 109 -0.43 -0.31 -10.51
N VAL A 110 -0.46 0.05 -11.79
CA VAL A 110 -1.70 0.18 -12.57
C VAL A 110 -2.39 -1.18 -12.69
N LEU A 111 -1.64 -2.25 -13.02
CA LEU A 111 -2.18 -3.62 -13.02
C LEU A 111 -2.86 -3.95 -11.68
N CYS A 112 -2.21 -3.64 -10.56
CA CYS A 112 -2.80 -3.86 -9.24
C CYS A 112 -4.12 -3.08 -9.06
N GLN A 113 -4.17 -1.81 -9.46
CA GLN A 113 -5.38 -0.99 -9.36
C GLN A 113 -6.52 -1.52 -10.24
N GLU A 114 -6.21 -2.04 -11.44
CA GLU A 114 -7.19 -2.64 -12.35
C GLU A 114 -7.82 -3.91 -11.77
N HIS A 115 -7.18 -4.52 -10.77
CA HIS A 115 -7.66 -5.70 -10.05
C HIS A 115 -8.09 -5.38 -8.61
N ASP A 116 -8.58 -4.16 -8.37
CA ASP A 116 -9.12 -3.69 -7.08
C ASP A 116 -8.13 -3.68 -5.91
N VAL A 117 -6.83 -3.77 -6.16
CA VAL A 117 -5.81 -3.54 -5.14
C VAL A 117 -5.56 -2.04 -4.98
N GLN A 118 -5.74 -1.52 -3.78
CA GLN A 118 -5.41 -0.13 -3.48
C GLN A 118 -3.91 0.09 -3.49
N VAL A 119 -3.46 1.09 -4.23
CA VAL A 119 -2.02 1.38 -4.36
C VAL A 119 -1.72 2.80 -3.92
N THR A 120 -0.67 2.95 -3.14
CA THR A 120 -0.09 4.25 -2.78
C THR A 120 1.43 4.15 -2.88
N ILE A 121 2.05 5.13 -3.53
CA ILE A 121 3.51 5.31 -3.47
C ILE A 121 3.84 6.21 -2.28
N ASN A 122 4.75 5.78 -1.42
CA ASN A 122 5.41 6.63 -0.45
C ASN A 122 6.76 7.06 -1.01
N MET A 123 6.99 8.36 -1.07
CA MET A 123 8.20 8.97 -1.59
C MET A 123 8.82 9.92 -0.58
N VAL A 124 10.06 9.63 -0.16
CA VAL A 124 10.81 10.53 0.71
C VAL A 124 11.43 11.64 -0.14
N MET A 125 11.08 12.87 0.19
CA MET A 125 11.48 14.08 -0.53
C MET A 125 12.75 14.64 0.09
N VAL A 126 13.90 14.36 -0.52
CA VAL A 126 15.20 14.88 -0.07
C VAL A 126 15.33 16.35 -0.48
N PRO A 127 15.68 17.28 0.42
CA PRO A 127 15.71 18.72 0.12
C PRO A 127 16.56 19.07 -1.11
N GLU A 128 17.76 18.49 -1.22
CA GLU A 128 18.72 18.78 -2.29
C GLU A 128 18.26 18.30 -3.68
N LYS A 129 17.32 17.34 -3.70
CA LYS A 129 16.76 16.74 -4.92
C LYS A 129 15.25 16.96 -5.04
N PHE A 130 14.70 17.88 -4.28
CA PHE A 130 13.25 18.02 -4.12
C PHE A 130 12.52 18.15 -5.46
N ASN A 131 12.98 19.01 -6.36
CA ASN A 131 12.31 19.23 -7.64
C ASN A 131 12.36 18.00 -8.54
N GLU A 132 13.51 17.32 -8.63
CA GLU A 132 13.64 16.07 -9.38
C GLU A 132 12.65 15.01 -8.84
N TYR A 133 12.58 14.86 -7.51
CA TYR A 133 11.70 13.90 -6.88
C TYR A 133 10.23 14.28 -7.03
N TYR A 134 9.92 15.58 -7.01
CA TYR A 134 8.57 16.07 -7.23
C TYR A 134 8.09 15.77 -8.66
N ASP A 135 8.96 15.95 -9.66
CA ASP A 135 8.66 15.60 -11.06
C ASP A 135 8.42 14.10 -11.23
N ASN A 136 9.22 13.26 -10.57
CA ASN A 136 8.99 11.81 -10.52
C ASN A 136 7.65 11.46 -9.84
N ALA A 137 7.29 12.14 -8.77
CA ALA A 137 5.98 11.99 -8.12
C ALA A 137 4.84 12.38 -9.05
N LEU A 138 4.98 13.49 -9.79
CA LEU A 138 4.01 13.94 -10.80
C LEU A 138 3.82 12.90 -11.90
N PHE A 139 4.90 12.25 -12.38
CA PHE A 139 4.81 11.17 -13.36
C PHE A 139 3.86 10.07 -12.90
N PHE A 140 4.06 9.53 -11.69
CA PHE A 140 3.19 8.47 -11.16
C PHE A 140 1.76 8.97 -10.91
N HIS A 141 1.64 10.19 -10.40
CA HIS A 141 0.35 10.82 -10.16
C HIS A 141 -0.46 10.95 -11.46
N GLN A 142 0.16 11.35 -12.57
CA GLN A 142 -0.47 11.43 -13.89
C GLN A 142 -0.92 10.07 -14.42
N GLN A 143 -0.25 8.97 -14.02
CA GLN A 143 -0.67 7.59 -14.32
C GLN A 143 -1.88 7.12 -13.49
N GLY A 144 -2.42 7.98 -12.63
CA GLY A 144 -3.55 7.62 -11.76
C GLY A 144 -3.16 6.94 -10.45
N ILE A 145 -1.87 6.90 -10.10
CA ILE A 145 -1.37 6.30 -8.87
C ILE A 145 -1.35 7.37 -7.76
N ASN A 146 -1.82 7.02 -6.57
CA ASN A 146 -1.73 7.92 -5.42
C ASN A 146 -0.27 8.00 -4.94
N VAL A 147 0.20 9.23 -4.72
CA VAL A 147 1.55 9.47 -4.20
C VAL A 147 1.45 10.27 -2.91
N THR A 148 2.11 9.80 -1.87
CA THR A 148 2.30 10.49 -0.60
C THR A 148 3.72 10.99 -0.52
N LEU A 149 3.87 12.32 -0.46
CA LEU A 149 5.15 12.97 -0.25
C LEU A 149 5.46 12.97 1.25
N LYS A 150 6.63 12.47 1.62
CA LYS A 150 7.10 12.46 3.01
C LYS A 150 8.37 13.27 3.15
N PRO A 151 8.47 14.16 4.13
CA PRO A 151 9.74 14.81 4.41
C PRO A 151 10.77 13.78 4.86
N GLN A 152 12.03 14.02 4.56
CA GLN A 152 13.13 13.23 5.06
C GLN A 152 13.28 13.47 6.57
N SER A 153 13.40 12.39 7.33
CA SER A 153 13.73 12.44 8.75
C SER A 153 15.24 12.31 8.97
N ASP A 154 15.71 12.79 10.09
CA ASP A 154 17.05 12.53 10.57
C ASP A 154 17.30 11.02 10.81
N PRO A 155 18.56 10.57 10.99
CA PRO A 155 18.86 9.16 11.18
C PRO A 155 18.17 8.53 12.41
N THR A 156 17.77 9.33 13.38
CA THR A 156 17.04 8.85 14.58
C THR A 156 15.53 8.85 14.39
N ALA A 157 15.03 9.32 13.24
CA ALA A 157 13.62 9.53 12.93
C ALA A 157 12.87 10.42 13.94
N SER A 158 13.61 11.27 14.67
CA SER A 158 13.05 12.12 15.72
C SER A 158 12.56 13.47 15.21
N LYS A 159 13.12 13.96 14.11
CA LYS A 159 12.76 15.24 13.49
C LYS A 159 12.97 15.21 11.98
N VAL A 160 12.30 16.13 11.30
CA VAL A 160 12.53 16.41 9.88
C VAL A 160 13.89 17.11 9.73
N VAL A 161 14.67 16.73 8.70
CA VAL A 161 15.94 17.42 8.40
C VAL A 161 15.70 18.87 7.99
N ASP A 162 16.71 19.70 8.19
CA ASP A 162 16.70 21.08 7.72
C ASP A 162 16.88 21.13 6.16
N GLY A 163 16.68 22.31 5.57
CA GLY A 163 16.97 22.56 4.14
C GLY A 163 15.72 22.67 3.25
N TYR A 164 14.51 22.48 3.79
CA TYR A 164 13.28 22.73 3.03
C TYR A 164 12.99 24.23 2.95
N SER A 165 12.83 24.75 1.73
CA SER A 165 12.27 26.08 1.52
C SER A 165 10.79 26.13 1.86
N LYS A 166 10.24 27.35 1.99
CA LYS A 166 8.79 27.52 2.19
C LYS A 166 7.98 26.87 1.08
N GLU A 167 8.40 27.01 -0.19
CA GLU A 167 7.72 26.40 -1.33
C GLU A 167 7.72 24.87 -1.26
N MET A 168 8.85 24.26 -0.85
CA MET A 168 8.95 22.81 -0.66
C MET A 168 8.00 22.33 0.45
N LEU A 169 7.94 23.06 1.56
CA LEU A 169 7.03 22.74 2.66
C LEU A 169 5.57 22.88 2.22
N ASP A 170 5.22 23.90 1.47
CA ASP A 170 3.86 24.07 0.93
C ASP A 170 3.48 22.89 0.02
N LYS A 171 4.38 22.41 -0.84
CA LYS A 171 4.16 21.20 -1.65
C LYS A 171 4.01 19.94 -0.81
N LEU A 172 4.79 19.78 0.26
CA LEU A 172 4.66 18.66 1.19
C LEU A 172 3.30 18.68 1.91
N TYR A 173 2.86 19.84 2.37
CA TYR A 173 1.58 20.01 3.07
C TYR A 173 0.38 19.81 2.16
N ASN A 174 0.41 20.38 0.97
CA ASN A 174 -0.69 20.30 0.02
C ASN A 174 -0.72 18.96 -0.73
N GLY A 175 0.39 18.19 -0.71
CA GLY A 175 0.53 16.94 -1.44
C GLY A 175 0.51 17.16 -2.96
N MET A 176 0.04 16.12 -3.67
CA MET A 176 -0.06 16.17 -5.13
C MET A 176 -1.23 17.05 -5.56
N PRO A 177 -1.10 17.78 -6.70
CA PRO A 177 -2.17 18.63 -7.22
C PRO A 177 -3.43 17.79 -7.51
N GLN A 178 -4.60 18.45 -7.45
CA GLN A 178 -5.82 17.79 -7.90
C GLN A 178 -5.66 17.36 -9.37
N ARG A 179 -5.96 16.10 -9.66
CA ARG A 179 -6.02 15.62 -11.03
C ARG A 179 -7.11 16.39 -11.75
N ALA A 180 -6.79 17.02 -12.88
CA ALA A 180 -7.81 17.42 -13.80
C ALA A 180 -8.67 16.17 -14.08
N TYR A 181 -9.98 16.28 -13.91
CA TYR A 181 -10.93 15.23 -14.23
C TYR A 181 -10.95 15.10 -15.77
N THR A 182 -9.90 14.48 -16.30
CA THR A 182 -10.03 13.87 -17.60
C THR A 182 -10.88 12.65 -17.34
N GLU A 183 -12.00 12.53 -18.04
CA GLU A 183 -12.78 11.29 -18.12
C GLU A 183 -11.82 10.15 -18.51
N SER A 184 -11.06 9.68 -17.54
CA SER A 184 -10.28 8.49 -17.72
C SER A 184 -11.31 7.41 -17.95
N LYS A 185 -11.16 6.64 -19.02
CA LYS A 185 -12.00 5.48 -19.35
C LYS A 185 -11.97 4.37 -18.30
N ARG A 186 -11.44 4.64 -17.13
CA ARG A 186 -11.57 3.81 -15.93
C ARG A 186 -13.00 3.98 -15.44
N LYS A 187 -13.85 3.01 -15.77
CA LYS A 187 -15.10 2.83 -15.05
C LYS A 187 -14.75 2.84 -13.57
N TYR A 188 -15.20 3.87 -12.87
CA TYR A 188 -15.27 3.86 -11.42
C TYR A 188 -16.25 2.73 -11.09
N VAL A 189 -15.72 1.55 -10.82
CA VAL A 189 -16.54 0.47 -10.27
C VAL A 189 -16.88 0.95 -8.87
N GLU A 190 -18.13 1.36 -8.68
CA GLU A 190 -18.66 1.61 -7.36
C GLU A 190 -18.35 0.37 -6.53
N ARG A 191 -17.42 0.51 -5.59
CA ARG A 191 -17.09 -0.60 -4.71
C ARG A 191 -18.36 -0.96 -3.96
N PRO A 192 -18.75 -2.24 -3.94
CA PRO A 192 -19.80 -2.65 -3.03
C PRO A 192 -19.39 -2.14 -1.65
N LYS A 193 -20.27 -1.37 -1.01
CA LYS A 193 -20.07 -0.94 0.38
C LYS A 193 -19.68 -2.19 1.17
N PRO A 194 -18.62 -2.15 2.00
CA PRO A 194 -18.29 -3.31 2.83
C PRO A 194 -19.56 -3.76 3.54
N ARG A 195 -19.86 -5.05 3.47
CA ARG A 195 -21.10 -5.61 4.02
C ARG A 195 -21.21 -5.39 5.53
N PHE A 196 -20.12 -4.99 6.16
CA PHE A 196 -20.05 -4.64 7.58
C PHE A 196 -19.18 -3.41 7.73
N ALA A 197 -19.73 -2.35 8.32
CA ALA A 197 -18.91 -1.24 8.81
C ALA A 197 -18.00 -1.77 9.93
N MET A 198 -16.72 -1.37 9.90
CA MET A 198 -15.82 -1.65 11.02
C MET A 198 -16.36 -0.90 12.26
N PRO A 199 -16.23 -1.43 13.49
CA PRO A 199 -16.77 -0.79 14.69
C PRO A 199 -16.32 0.66 14.94
N HIS A 200 -15.24 1.10 14.29
CA HIS A 200 -14.73 2.47 14.34
C HIS A 200 -15.19 3.36 13.17
N ASP A 201 -15.97 2.83 12.23
CA ASP A 201 -16.61 3.62 11.17
C ASP A 201 -18.00 4.12 11.61
N THR A 202 -18.46 3.76 12.80
CA THR A 202 -19.62 4.38 13.42
C THR A 202 -19.20 5.72 14.00
N GLU A 203 -19.71 6.79 13.42
CA GLU A 203 -19.69 8.15 13.96
C GLU A 203 -20.19 8.14 15.39
N GLU A 204 -19.30 8.14 16.36
CA GLU A 204 -19.50 8.67 17.70
C GLU A 204 -18.12 8.86 18.34
N ARG A 205 -17.34 9.81 17.80
CA ARG A 205 -16.42 10.55 18.63
C ARG A 205 -17.23 11.67 19.28
N ASN A 206 -17.93 11.34 20.35
CA ASN A 206 -18.34 12.37 21.27
C ASN A 206 -17.08 13.04 21.83
N ASP A 207 -16.90 14.30 21.47
CA ASP A 207 -15.97 15.20 22.12
C ASP A 207 -16.11 15.10 23.64
N VAL A 208 -15.14 14.50 24.29
CA VAL A 208 -14.89 14.74 25.70
C VAL A 208 -13.68 15.62 25.79
N SER A 209 -13.94 16.93 25.68
CA SER A 209 -13.04 17.96 26.17
C SER A 209 -13.06 17.92 27.70
N VAL A 210 -11.91 17.63 28.28
CA VAL A 210 -11.53 18.06 29.64
C VAL A 210 -10.10 18.57 29.56
#